data_9af79a88c1773a94c884d647d01a8698
#
_entry.id   9af79a88c1773a94c884d647d01a8698
#
_cell.length_a   1.000
_cell.length_b   1.000
_cell.length_c   1.000
_cell.angle_alpha   90.00
_cell.angle_beta   90.00
_cell.angle_gamma   90.00
#
_symmetry.space_group_name_H-M   'P 1'
#
loop_
_entity.id
_entity.type
_entity.pdbx_description
1 polymer ?
#
loop_
_entity_poly.entity_id
_entity_poly.type
_entity_poly.pdbx_seq_one_letter_code
_entity_poly.pdbx_strand_id
1 'polypeptide(L)'
;MKRYILNLFLLVMLFSVSACSDDDLGPSIFDPSTEELTELDLWMQANFTKPYNIEVLYKWLDIESDMAATLVPPTEDNAAGLADVLKKIWCLPYVNIAGNDFFCKLAPKQLMFIGSSRYNSDGTVTKGSAEG
;
A
#
# COMPACT_ATOMS: atom_id res chain seq x y z
N MET A 1 -35.29 37.80 35.50
CA MET A 1 -35.06 36.37 35.20
C MET A 1 -34.47 36.12 33.81
N LYS A 2 -35.01 36.62 32.70
CA LYS A 2 -34.44 36.40 31.33
C LYS A 2 -33.02 36.87 31.15
N ARG A 3 -32.57 37.97 31.76
CA ARG A 3 -31.21 38.47 31.66
C ARG A 3 -30.17 37.58 32.35
N TYR A 4 -30.51 36.95 33.46
CA TYR A 4 -29.60 36.05 34.17
C TYR A 4 -29.45 34.69 33.41
N ILE A 5 -30.50 34.23 32.75
CA ILE A 5 -30.44 33.01 31.92
C ILE A 5 -29.57 33.27 30.70
N LEU A 6 -29.68 34.42 30.07
CA LEU A 6 -28.85 34.79 28.92
C LEU A 6 -27.36 34.87 29.28
N ASN A 7 -27.04 35.50 30.44
CA ASN A 7 -25.65 35.61 30.92
C ASN A 7 -25.08 34.25 31.34
N LEU A 8 -25.90 33.35 31.92
CA LEU A 8 -25.50 32.01 32.26
C LEU A 8 -25.18 31.17 30.99
N PHE A 9 -26.01 31.35 29.95
CA PHE A 9 -25.80 30.67 28.66
C PHE A 9 -24.55 31.17 27.96
N LEU A 10 -24.26 32.48 28.04
CA LEU A 10 -23.04 33.07 27.50
C LEU A 10 -21.79 32.56 28.24
N LEU A 11 -21.87 32.42 29.57
CA LEU A 11 -20.79 31.91 30.38
C LEU A 11 -20.48 30.45 30.07
N VAL A 12 -21.48 29.61 29.85
CA VAL A 12 -21.32 28.18 29.48
C VAL A 12 -20.70 28.02 28.09
N MET A 13 -21.06 28.88 27.14
CA MET A 13 -20.45 28.88 25.79
C MET A 13 -18.97 29.28 25.78
N LEU A 14 -18.51 30.09 26.74
CA LEU A 14 -17.11 30.48 26.86
C LEU A 14 -16.19 29.36 27.40
N PHE A 15 -16.75 28.39 28.10
CA PHE A 15 -16.00 27.23 28.61
C PHE A 15 -15.86 26.06 27.64
N SER A 16 -16.58 26.05 26.51
CA SER A 16 -16.58 24.94 25.55
C SER A 16 -15.48 25.00 24.48
N VAL A 17 -14.61 26.00 24.45
CA VAL A 17 -13.53 26.16 23.46
C VAL A 17 -12.14 25.70 23.94
N SER A 18 -12.03 25.05 25.11
CA SER A 18 -10.73 24.62 25.66
C SER A 18 -10.44 23.13 25.50
N ALA A 19 -11.12 22.40 24.60
CA ALA A 19 -11.02 20.95 24.48
C ALA A 19 -10.20 20.47 23.27
N CYS A 20 -9.32 21.32 22.72
CA CYS A 20 -8.24 20.86 21.86
C CYS A 20 -6.92 21.19 22.56
N SER A 21 -6.49 20.32 23.50
CA SER A 21 -5.07 20.23 23.79
C SER A 21 -4.48 19.38 22.66
N ASP A 22 -3.66 19.96 21.81
CA ASP A 22 -2.68 19.20 21.05
C ASP A 22 -1.81 18.50 22.10
N ASP A 23 -2.11 17.24 22.38
CA ASP A 23 -1.14 16.37 23.01
C ASP A 23 0.02 16.30 22.02
N ASP A 24 1.11 16.95 22.35
CA ASP A 24 2.38 16.86 21.65
C ASP A 24 2.80 15.38 21.69
N LEU A 25 2.29 14.64 20.71
CA LEU A 25 2.73 13.29 20.45
C LEU A 25 4.19 13.43 20.05
N GLY A 26 5.10 13.13 20.95
CA GLY A 26 6.53 13.19 20.71
C GLY A 26 6.90 12.62 19.33
N PRO A 27 8.12 12.86 18.84
CA PRO A 27 8.52 12.44 17.50
C PRO A 27 8.17 10.97 17.30
N SER A 28 7.50 10.68 16.19
CA SER A 28 7.10 9.31 15.83
C SER A 28 8.33 8.41 15.92
N ILE A 29 8.21 7.31 16.68
CA ILE A 29 9.26 6.30 16.79
C ILE A 29 9.39 5.54 15.44
N PHE A 30 8.34 5.60 14.61
CA PHE A 30 8.35 5.09 13.26
C PHE A 30 8.67 6.24 12.30
N ASP A 31 9.90 6.29 11.82
CA ASP A 31 10.28 7.09 10.67
C ASP A 31 10.21 6.19 9.41
N PRO A 32 9.13 6.26 8.63
CA PRO A 32 9.01 5.47 7.41
C PRO A 32 10.00 5.92 6.32
N SER A 33 10.72 7.03 6.56
CA SER A 33 11.68 7.59 5.60
C SER A 33 13.07 6.94 5.69
N THR A 34 13.32 6.01 6.62
CA THR A 34 14.65 5.43 6.88
C THR A 34 14.86 4.00 6.37
N GLU A 35 13.91 3.38 5.68
CA GLU A 35 14.25 2.19 4.93
C GLU A 35 15.11 2.58 3.72
N GLU A 36 16.41 2.30 3.81
CA GLU A 36 17.31 2.45 2.66
C GLU A 36 16.79 1.57 1.53
N LEU A 37 16.47 2.21 0.39
CA LEU A 37 16.01 1.50 -0.80
C LEU A 37 17.13 0.58 -1.29
N THR A 38 16.82 -0.68 -1.48
CA THR A 38 17.76 -1.63 -2.07
C THR A 38 17.94 -1.38 -3.58
N GLU A 39 18.94 -2.00 -4.17
CA GLU A 39 19.12 -1.94 -5.63
C GLU A 39 17.89 -2.48 -6.36
N LEU A 40 17.23 -3.51 -5.81
CA LEU A 40 16.02 -4.08 -6.38
C LEU A 40 14.84 -3.10 -6.29
N ASP A 41 14.69 -2.38 -5.18
CA ASP A 41 13.64 -1.34 -5.03
C ASP A 41 13.81 -0.26 -6.11
N LEU A 42 15.04 0.22 -6.31
CA LEU A 42 15.35 1.21 -7.34
C LEU A 42 15.08 0.67 -8.75
N TRP A 43 15.43 -0.59 -8.99
CA TRP A 43 15.18 -1.25 -10.26
C TRP A 43 13.67 -1.40 -10.53
N MET A 44 12.88 -1.82 -9.53
CA MET A 44 11.42 -1.93 -9.65
C MET A 44 10.78 -0.57 -9.90
N GLN A 45 11.21 0.46 -9.20
CA GLN A 45 10.74 1.82 -9.46
C GLN A 45 11.03 2.27 -10.89
N ALA A 46 12.22 2.01 -11.40
CA ALA A 46 12.62 2.39 -12.75
C ALA A 46 11.86 1.62 -13.85
N ASN A 47 11.48 0.37 -13.59
CA ASN A 47 10.93 -0.54 -14.59
C ASN A 47 9.39 -0.72 -14.52
N PHE A 48 8.76 -0.41 -13.37
CA PHE A 48 7.32 -0.55 -13.16
C PHE A 48 6.66 0.76 -12.74
N THR A 49 7.16 1.39 -11.67
CA THR A 49 6.49 2.56 -11.09
C THR A 49 6.57 3.76 -12.02
N LYS A 50 7.77 4.12 -12.47
CA LYS A 50 7.97 5.30 -13.33
C LYS A 50 7.31 5.16 -14.71
N PRO A 51 7.49 4.03 -15.46
CA PRO A 51 6.92 3.92 -16.79
C PRO A 51 5.43 3.57 -16.82
N TYR A 52 4.90 2.83 -15.81
CA TYR A 52 3.56 2.23 -15.88
C TYR A 52 2.66 2.62 -14.72
N ASN A 53 3.17 3.34 -13.72
CA ASN A 53 2.47 3.64 -12.46
C ASN A 53 1.98 2.37 -11.75
N ILE A 54 2.83 1.33 -11.73
CA ILE A 54 2.60 0.06 -11.03
C ILE A 54 3.57 -0.01 -9.87
N GLU A 55 3.06 -0.06 -8.66
CA GLU A 55 3.84 -0.33 -7.46
C GLU A 55 4.04 -1.84 -7.30
N VAL A 56 5.26 -2.27 -7.00
CA VAL A 56 5.58 -3.68 -6.75
C VAL A 56 5.99 -3.86 -5.30
N LEU A 57 5.18 -4.61 -4.55
CA LEU A 57 5.44 -4.95 -3.15
C LEU A 57 5.98 -6.38 -3.06
N TYR A 58 7.21 -6.54 -2.57
CA TYR A 58 7.82 -7.83 -2.26
C TYR A 58 8.31 -7.91 -0.80
N LYS A 59 8.40 -6.75 -0.14
CA LYS A 59 8.54 -6.61 1.31
C LYS A 59 7.22 -6.03 1.80
N TRP A 60 6.49 -6.76 2.60
CA TRP A 60 5.19 -6.33 3.12
C TRP A 60 4.98 -6.90 4.52
N LEU A 61 4.15 -6.23 5.30
CA LEU A 61 3.75 -6.64 6.65
C LEU A 61 2.49 -7.51 6.56
N ASP A 62 2.30 -8.40 7.54
CA ASP A 62 1.14 -9.30 7.59
C ASP A 62 -0.20 -8.55 7.46
N ILE A 63 -0.28 -7.33 7.98
CA ILE A 63 -1.47 -6.49 7.91
C ILE A 63 -1.81 -6.03 6.48
N GLU A 64 -0.84 -6.02 5.58
CA GLU A 64 -1.02 -5.64 4.17
C GLU A 64 -1.47 -6.82 3.30
N SER A 65 -1.44 -8.03 3.85
CA SER A 65 -1.84 -9.26 3.17
C SER A 65 -3.24 -9.73 3.61
N ASP A 66 -3.75 -10.77 2.95
CA ASP A 66 -4.99 -11.42 3.37
C ASP A 66 -4.79 -12.12 4.71
N MET A 67 -5.28 -11.51 5.78
CA MET A 67 -5.18 -12.04 7.16
C MET A 67 -5.89 -13.39 7.37
N ALA A 68 -6.71 -13.85 6.42
CA ALA A 68 -7.33 -15.17 6.46
C ALA A 68 -6.38 -16.29 6.01
N ALA A 69 -5.19 -15.96 5.52
CA ALA A 69 -4.19 -16.90 5.05
C ALA A 69 -2.83 -16.60 5.66
N THR A 70 -2.06 -17.64 5.97
CA THR A 70 -0.66 -17.48 6.37
C THR A 70 0.19 -17.35 5.11
N LEU A 71 0.59 -16.12 4.79
CA LEU A 71 1.40 -15.80 3.62
C LEU A 71 2.78 -15.32 4.06
N VAL A 72 3.77 -15.51 3.21
CA VAL A 72 5.16 -15.11 3.47
C VAL A 72 5.68 -14.32 2.29
N PRO A 73 6.39 -13.21 2.49
CA PRO A 73 7.05 -12.48 1.42
C PRO A 73 8.07 -13.36 0.67
N PRO A 74 8.31 -13.12 -0.62
CA PRO A 74 9.34 -13.80 -1.36
C PRO A 74 10.74 -13.37 -0.89
N THR A 75 11.74 -14.20 -1.19
CA THR A 75 13.13 -13.75 -1.11
C THR A 75 13.43 -12.70 -2.19
N GLU A 76 14.41 -11.86 -1.96
CA GLU A 76 14.81 -10.80 -2.89
C GLU A 76 15.16 -11.35 -4.29
N ASP A 77 15.90 -12.48 -4.35
CA ASP A 77 16.24 -13.14 -5.62
C ASP A 77 15.00 -13.63 -6.39
N ASN A 78 14.05 -14.22 -5.69
CA ASN A 78 12.79 -14.69 -6.29
C ASN A 78 11.93 -13.52 -6.77
N ALA A 79 11.89 -12.43 -6.00
CA ALA A 79 11.18 -11.21 -6.38
C ALA A 79 11.80 -10.59 -7.63
N ALA A 80 13.12 -10.50 -7.70
CA ALA A 80 13.85 -9.99 -8.86
C ALA A 80 13.56 -10.83 -10.12
N GLY A 81 13.65 -12.16 -9.99
CA GLY A 81 13.36 -13.09 -11.09
C GLY A 81 11.92 -12.97 -11.59
N LEU A 82 10.95 -12.92 -10.68
CA LEU A 82 9.53 -12.76 -11.04
C LEU A 82 9.26 -11.41 -11.73
N ALA A 83 9.82 -10.33 -11.21
CA ALA A 83 9.67 -9.00 -11.79
C ALA A 83 10.25 -8.93 -13.20
N ASP A 84 11.44 -9.49 -13.45
CA ASP A 84 12.05 -9.55 -14.78
C ASP A 84 11.18 -10.33 -15.78
N VAL A 85 10.65 -11.48 -15.35
CA VAL A 85 9.72 -12.28 -16.16
C VAL A 85 8.45 -11.48 -16.48
N LEU A 86 7.79 -10.88 -15.48
CA LEU A 86 6.56 -10.08 -15.69
C LEU A 86 6.80 -8.91 -16.65
N LYS A 87 7.92 -8.23 -16.53
CA LYS A 87 8.28 -7.17 -17.46
C LYS A 87 8.36 -7.68 -18.89
N LYS A 88 9.00 -8.84 -19.13
CA LYS A 88 9.25 -9.40 -20.46
C LYS A 88 8.02 -10.03 -21.10
N ILE A 89 7.20 -10.75 -20.31
CA ILE A 89 6.08 -11.52 -20.87
C ILE A 89 4.74 -10.80 -20.80
N TRP A 90 4.62 -9.78 -19.95
CA TRP A 90 3.38 -9.05 -19.76
C TRP A 90 3.52 -7.58 -20.13
N CYS A 91 4.34 -6.77 -19.43
CA CYS A 91 4.39 -5.33 -19.67
C CYS A 91 4.81 -5.00 -21.12
N LEU A 92 5.96 -5.50 -21.57
CA LEU A 92 6.51 -5.15 -22.89
C LEU A 92 5.60 -5.58 -24.06
N PRO A 93 5.03 -6.81 -24.10
CA PRO A 93 4.12 -7.19 -25.18
C PRO A 93 2.87 -6.31 -25.25
N TYR A 94 2.25 -6.00 -24.10
CA TYR A 94 1.05 -5.16 -24.08
C TYR A 94 1.36 -3.72 -24.50
N VAL A 95 2.45 -3.16 -24.03
CA VAL A 95 2.88 -1.80 -24.43
C VAL A 95 3.20 -1.74 -25.91
N ASN A 96 3.84 -2.76 -26.47
CA ASN A 96 4.19 -2.81 -27.89
C ASN A 96 2.97 -2.93 -28.81
N ILE A 97 1.93 -3.64 -28.37
CA ILE A 97 0.72 -3.90 -29.19
C ILE A 97 -0.33 -2.81 -28.98
N ALA A 98 -0.62 -2.46 -27.73
CA ALA A 98 -1.74 -1.59 -27.36
C ALA A 98 -1.32 -0.15 -27.03
N GLY A 99 -0.03 0.10 -26.84
CA GLY A 99 0.52 1.40 -26.46
C GLY A 99 0.60 1.60 -24.95
N ASN A 100 1.49 2.50 -24.54
CA ASN A 100 1.76 2.76 -23.13
C ASN A 100 0.54 3.35 -22.40
N ASP A 101 -0.18 4.29 -23.03
CA ASP A 101 -1.35 4.94 -22.41
C ASP A 101 -2.46 3.94 -22.07
N PHE A 102 -2.69 2.98 -22.97
CA PHE A 102 -3.65 1.91 -22.76
C PHE A 102 -3.22 1.04 -21.58
N PHE A 103 -1.97 0.61 -21.56
CA PHE A 103 -1.43 -0.23 -20.50
C PHE A 103 -1.49 0.48 -19.14
N CYS A 104 -1.06 1.74 -19.05
CA CYS A 104 -1.09 2.52 -17.82
C CYS A 104 -2.50 2.75 -17.25
N LYS A 105 -3.54 2.77 -18.12
CA LYS A 105 -4.93 2.94 -17.68
C LYS A 105 -5.56 1.67 -17.14
N LEU A 106 -5.21 0.51 -17.69
CA LEU A 106 -5.87 -0.76 -17.41
C LEU A 106 -5.04 -1.71 -16.55
N ALA A 107 -3.72 -1.52 -16.47
CA ALA A 107 -2.88 -2.32 -15.59
C ALA A 107 -3.24 -2.08 -14.12
N PRO A 108 -3.15 -3.12 -13.26
CA PRO A 108 -3.29 -2.96 -11.82
C PRO A 108 -2.28 -1.94 -11.30
N LYS A 109 -2.67 -1.16 -10.30
CA LYS A 109 -1.79 -0.13 -9.72
C LYS A 109 -0.79 -0.69 -8.73
N GLN A 110 -1.06 -1.89 -8.23
CA GLN A 110 -0.20 -2.57 -7.28
C GLN A 110 -0.08 -4.04 -7.62
N LEU A 111 1.11 -4.58 -7.49
CA LEU A 111 1.44 -6.00 -7.58
C LEU A 111 2.08 -6.44 -6.28
N MET A 112 1.45 -7.33 -5.54
CA MET A 112 2.02 -7.92 -4.35
C MET A 112 2.59 -9.30 -4.69
N PHE A 113 3.89 -9.49 -4.47
CA PHE A 113 4.55 -10.77 -4.66
C PHE A 113 4.50 -11.59 -3.39
N ILE A 114 4.01 -12.83 -3.51
CA ILE A 114 3.86 -13.75 -2.39
C ILE A 114 4.80 -14.92 -2.59
N GLY A 115 5.62 -15.20 -1.58
CA GLY A 115 6.64 -16.27 -1.61
C GLY A 115 6.12 -17.64 -1.21
N SER A 116 4.95 -17.70 -0.57
CA SER A 116 4.31 -18.96 -0.14
C SER A 116 3.11 -19.33 -1.00
N SER A 117 2.71 -20.59 -0.94
CA SER A 117 1.44 -21.04 -1.52
C SER A 117 0.29 -20.74 -0.56
N ARG A 118 -0.84 -20.28 -1.09
CA ARG A 118 -2.09 -20.16 -0.34
C ARG A 118 -2.88 -21.45 -0.49
N TYR A 119 -2.96 -22.22 0.60
CA TYR A 119 -3.76 -23.46 0.67
C TYR A 119 -5.18 -23.14 1.14
N ASN A 120 -6.16 -23.60 0.39
CA ASN A 120 -7.57 -23.47 0.72
C ASN A 120 -8.04 -24.65 1.58
N SER A 121 -9.16 -24.49 2.26
CA SER A 121 -9.76 -25.53 3.12
C SER A 121 -10.18 -26.79 2.35
N ASP A 122 -10.41 -26.68 1.03
CA ASP A 122 -10.75 -27.78 0.12
C ASP A 122 -9.51 -28.50 -0.45
N GLY A 123 -8.30 -28.14 -0.03
CA GLY A 123 -7.04 -28.71 -0.49
C GLY A 123 -6.52 -28.11 -1.80
N THR A 124 -7.22 -27.18 -2.40
CA THR A 124 -6.72 -26.47 -3.60
C THR A 124 -5.69 -25.42 -3.24
N VAL A 125 -4.92 -24.96 -4.23
CA VAL A 125 -3.90 -23.92 -4.05
C VAL A 125 -4.22 -22.73 -4.93
N THR A 126 -4.38 -21.57 -4.30
CA THR A 126 -4.52 -20.29 -5.01
C THR A 126 -3.13 -19.82 -5.45
N LYS A 127 -2.95 -19.59 -6.75
CA LYS A 127 -1.68 -19.12 -7.35
C LYS A 127 -1.61 -17.60 -7.49
N GLY A 128 -2.75 -16.95 -7.48
CA GLY A 128 -2.87 -15.50 -7.56
C GLY A 128 -4.32 -15.09 -7.42
N SER A 129 -4.55 -13.86 -6.98
CA SER A 129 -5.87 -13.22 -6.91
C SER A 129 -5.77 -11.81 -7.46
N ALA A 130 -6.87 -11.31 -7.99
CA ALA A 130 -7.03 -9.91 -8.35
C ALA A 130 -8.20 -9.35 -7.56
N GLU A 131 -7.98 -8.18 -6.95
CA GLU A 131 -8.99 -7.42 -6.23
C GLU A 131 -9.29 -6.15 -7.03
N GLY A 132 -10.56 -5.83 -7.19
CA GLY A 132 -11.03 -4.66 -7.93
C GLY A 132 -11.82 -3.71 -7.07
#